data_bdc6758f00406b0fdbe1386ef5d9b7e8
#
_entry.id   bdc6758f00406b0fdbe1386ef5d9b7e8
#
_cell.length_a   1.000
_cell.length_b   1.000
_cell.length_c   1.000
_cell.angle_alpha   90.00
_cell.angle_beta   90.00
_cell.angle_gamma   90.00
#
_symmetry.space_group_name_H-M   'P 1'
#
loop_
_entity.id
_entity.type
_entity.pdbx_description
1 polymer ?
#
loop_
_entity_poly.entity_id
_entity_poly.type
_entity_poly.pdbx_seq_one_letter_code
_entity_poly.pdbx_strand_id
1 'polypeptide(L)'
;MKPSRIAILLFVTSSLLMSTACAPVLIGSAAVTGVSVAADRRSAGAVANDGVIEAKSAMHLSQTNFASSHITTTSYEGNVLLSGEIDSEASKQKATEIVKSINEVNKVYNELAVQANSSLTTRMNDSITASKVRAALLDNKQVTLTSIKVVVDRGICYLLGTVTQTEAEIISKIASRVPGVVQV
;
A
#
# COMPACT_ATOMS: atom_id res chain seq x y z
N MET A 1 -15.99 -57.43 13.89
CA MET A 1 -15.16 -56.58 14.80
C MET A 1 -15.58 -55.14 14.62
N LYS A 2 -16.16 -54.53 15.64
CA LYS A 2 -16.64 -53.14 15.56
C LYS A 2 -15.43 -52.19 15.64
N PRO A 3 -15.30 -51.19 14.74
CA PRO A 3 -14.23 -50.19 14.84
C PRO A 3 -14.41 -49.40 16.16
N SER A 4 -13.33 -49.30 16.85
CA SER A 4 -13.25 -48.73 18.20
C SER A 4 -13.72 -47.25 18.16
N ARG A 5 -14.64 -46.93 19.08
CA ARG A 5 -15.13 -45.55 19.33
C ARG A 5 -14.01 -44.55 19.60
N ILE A 6 -12.84 -45.05 19.95
CA ILE A 6 -11.62 -44.24 20.20
C ILE A 6 -11.04 -43.67 18.91
N ALA A 7 -11.12 -44.39 17.77
CA ALA A 7 -10.61 -43.89 16.49
C ALA A 7 -11.45 -42.74 15.95
N ILE A 8 -12.76 -42.73 16.23
CA ILE A 8 -13.68 -41.65 15.82
C ILE A 8 -13.47 -40.39 16.66
N LEU A 9 -13.19 -40.55 17.97
CA LEU A 9 -12.89 -39.41 18.84
C LEU A 9 -11.57 -38.69 18.45
N LEU A 10 -10.54 -39.43 18.05
CA LEU A 10 -9.27 -38.86 17.62
C LEU A 10 -9.37 -38.11 16.27
N PHE A 11 -10.31 -38.46 15.39
CA PHE A 11 -10.51 -37.79 14.13
C PHE A 11 -11.33 -36.50 14.26
N VAL A 12 -12.23 -36.43 15.25
CA VAL A 12 -13.06 -35.24 15.53
C VAL A 12 -12.25 -34.15 16.24
N THR A 13 -11.28 -34.50 17.08
CA THR A 13 -10.43 -33.53 17.77
C THR A 13 -9.35 -32.91 16.88
N SER A 14 -8.96 -33.55 15.77
CA SER A 14 -8.00 -33.02 14.81
C SER A 14 -8.61 -31.97 13.86
N SER A 15 -9.93 -31.94 13.72
CA SER A 15 -10.64 -31.04 12.79
C SER A 15 -10.95 -29.65 13.39
N LEU A 16 -10.76 -29.45 14.71
CA LEU A 16 -11.10 -28.20 15.39
C LEU A 16 -9.94 -27.21 15.51
N LEU A 17 -8.75 -27.53 15.01
CA LEU A 17 -7.53 -26.71 15.16
C LEU A 17 -7.19 -25.87 13.94
N MET A 18 -8.02 -25.82 12.89
CA MET A 18 -7.75 -25.06 11.65
C MET A 18 -8.64 -23.83 11.40
N SER A 19 -9.34 -23.33 12.40
CA SER A 19 -10.29 -22.20 12.21
C SER A 19 -9.92 -20.92 12.95
N THR A 20 -8.65 -20.66 13.23
CA THR A 20 -8.23 -19.39 13.87
C THR A 20 -7.19 -18.62 13.07
N ALA A 21 -7.34 -18.53 11.74
CA ALA A 21 -6.43 -17.79 10.88
C ALA A 21 -7.07 -16.55 10.22
N CYS A 22 -8.03 -15.91 10.90
CA CYS A 22 -8.52 -14.57 10.52
C CYS A 22 -8.89 -13.77 11.76
N ALA A 23 -7.97 -13.68 12.74
CA ALA A 23 -8.03 -12.59 13.69
C ALA A 23 -7.27 -11.41 13.09
N PRO A 24 -7.81 -10.18 13.06
CA PRO A 24 -7.00 -9.03 12.74
C PRO A 24 -5.92 -8.92 13.82
N VAL A 25 -4.66 -9.13 13.43
CA VAL A 25 -3.50 -8.91 14.28
C VAL A 25 -3.37 -7.40 14.48
N LEU A 26 -4.19 -6.85 15.36
CA LEU A 26 -4.14 -5.44 15.75
C LEU A 26 -3.44 -5.19 17.09
N ILE A 27 -3.08 -6.24 17.83
CA ILE A 27 -2.40 -6.05 19.12
C ILE A 27 -1.41 -7.21 19.32
N GLY A 28 -0.15 -7.00 19.01
CA GLY A 28 0.89 -7.95 19.41
C GLY A 28 2.17 -8.04 18.62
N SER A 29 2.32 -7.29 17.51
CA SER A 29 3.55 -7.33 16.72
C SER A 29 4.53 -6.18 17.03
N ALA A 30 4.46 -5.59 18.22
CA ALA A 30 5.38 -4.54 18.64
C ALA A 30 6.87 -4.97 18.65
N ALA A 31 7.15 -6.26 18.72
CA ALA A 31 8.53 -6.76 18.74
C ALA A 31 9.17 -6.91 17.34
N VAL A 32 8.37 -7.14 16.28
CA VAL A 32 8.89 -7.27 14.90
C VAL A 32 8.82 -5.94 14.15
N THR A 33 7.85 -5.09 14.48
CA THR A 33 7.73 -3.74 13.92
C THR A 33 8.67 -2.73 14.55
N GLY A 34 9.17 -2.99 15.76
CA GLY A 34 10.01 -2.06 16.52
C GLY A 34 11.31 -1.69 15.82
N VAL A 35 11.94 -2.63 15.10
CA VAL A 35 13.20 -2.36 14.38
C VAL A 35 12.93 -1.54 13.11
N SER A 36 11.81 -1.79 12.41
CA SER A 36 11.45 -1.06 11.20
C SER A 36 11.01 0.37 11.52
N VAL A 37 10.28 0.57 12.62
CA VAL A 37 9.82 1.90 13.07
C VAL A 37 10.98 2.75 13.59
N ALA A 38 11.99 2.13 14.24
CA ALA A 38 13.16 2.87 14.72
C ALA A 38 14.04 3.42 13.57
N ALA A 39 13.97 2.84 12.38
CA ALA A 39 14.68 3.29 11.20
C ALA A 39 13.86 4.25 10.31
N ASP A 40 12.55 4.37 10.52
CA ASP A 40 11.69 5.31 9.82
C ASP A 40 11.88 6.73 10.38
N ARG A 41 12.02 7.71 9.50
CA ARG A 41 12.15 9.13 9.91
C ARG A 41 10.86 9.69 10.48
N ARG A 42 9.72 9.04 10.23
CA ARG A 42 8.42 9.42 10.78
C ARG A 42 8.26 8.93 12.21
N SER A 43 7.48 9.64 13.00
CA SER A 43 7.06 9.13 14.32
C SER A 43 6.14 7.90 14.16
N ALA A 44 6.13 7.02 15.17
CA ALA A 44 5.21 5.88 15.18
C ALA A 44 3.74 6.33 15.06
N GLY A 45 3.39 7.47 15.65
CA GLY A 45 2.07 8.09 15.51
C GLY A 45 1.74 8.49 14.07
N ALA A 46 2.69 9.10 13.36
CA ALA A 46 2.50 9.48 11.96
C ALA A 46 2.29 8.23 11.06
N VAL A 47 3.07 7.18 11.29
CA VAL A 47 2.91 5.90 10.55
C VAL A 47 1.55 5.27 10.81
N ALA A 48 1.10 5.25 12.07
CA ALA A 48 -0.22 4.72 12.43
C ALA A 48 -1.34 5.58 11.82
N ASN A 49 -1.20 6.90 11.86
CA ASN A 49 -2.16 7.83 11.29
C ASN A 49 -2.29 7.69 9.78
N ASP A 50 -1.18 7.54 9.06
CA ASP A 50 -1.19 7.25 7.62
C ASP A 50 -2.00 6.00 7.30
N GLY A 51 -1.86 4.93 8.09
CA GLY A 51 -2.66 3.72 7.94
C GLY A 51 -4.17 3.96 8.16
N VAL A 52 -4.52 4.79 9.14
CA VAL A 52 -5.93 5.19 9.38
C VAL A 52 -6.48 6.01 8.21
N ILE A 53 -5.70 6.94 7.68
CA ILE A 53 -6.08 7.74 6.50
C ILE A 53 -6.32 6.83 5.28
N GLU A 54 -5.40 5.90 5.01
CA GLU A 54 -5.55 4.94 3.90
C GLU A 54 -6.82 4.10 4.05
N ALA A 55 -7.09 3.57 5.24
CA ALA A 55 -8.29 2.77 5.52
C ALA A 55 -9.59 3.58 5.37
N LYS A 56 -9.65 4.80 5.93
CA LYS A 56 -10.80 5.71 5.79
C LYS A 56 -11.01 6.09 4.33
N SER A 57 -9.94 6.42 3.60
CA SER A 57 -10.00 6.76 2.18
C SER A 57 -10.58 5.61 1.36
N ALA A 58 -10.06 4.39 1.54
CA ALA A 58 -10.55 3.22 0.83
C ALA A 58 -12.03 2.95 1.13
N MET A 59 -12.45 3.08 2.40
CA MET A 59 -13.84 2.92 2.82
C MET A 59 -14.76 3.97 2.17
N HIS A 60 -14.43 5.25 2.25
CA HIS A 60 -15.26 6.33 1.71
C HIS A 60 -15.34 6.26 0.18
N LEU A 61 -14.22 5.95 -0.49
CA LEU A 61 -14.20 5.79 -1.94
C LEU A 61 -15.01 4.57 -2.39
N SER A 62 -14.97 3.46 -1.65
CA SER A 62 -15.75 2.26 -1.98
C SER A 62 -17.27 2.45 -1.80
N GLN A 63 -17.69 3.33 -0.90
CA GLN A 63 -19.10 3.70 -0.70
C GLN A 63 -19.63 4.61 -1.83
N THR A 64 -18.73 5.21 -2.59
CA THR A 64 -19.09 6.04 -3.74
C THR A 64 -19.10 5.15 -4.98
N ASN A 65 -20.22 5.12 -5.68
CA ASN A 65 -20.37 4.30 -6.88
C ASN A 65 -19.62 4.92 -8.07
N PHE A 66 -18.29 4.74 -8.09
CA PHE A 66 -17.47 5.04 -9.25
C PHE A 66 -17.55 3.85 -10.21
N ALA A 67 -18.20 4.02 -11.35
CA ALA A 67 -18.33 2.97 -12.35
C ALA A 67 -16.95 2.56 -12.88
N SER A 68 -16.64 1.26 -12.81
CA SER A 68 -15.40 0.70 -13.38
C SER A 68 -14.12 1.43 -12.98
N SER A 69 -13.94 1.69 -11.69
CA SER A 69 -12.75 2.36 -11.17
C SER A 69 -11.84 1.41 -10.37
N HIS A 70 -10.56 1.64 -10.44
CA HIS A 70 -9.56 1.00 -9.60
C HIS A 70 -8.70 2.09 -8.96
N ILE A 71 -8.95 2.35 -7.68
CA ILE A 71 -8.30 3.44 -6.94
C ILE A 71 -7.44 2.86 -5.83
N THR A 72 -6.17 3.20 -5.83
CA THR A 72 -5.22 2.93 -4.76
C THR A 72 -4.92 4.21 -4.00
N THR A 73 -4.97 4.14 -2.68
CA THR A 73 -4.66 5.26 -1.79
C THR A 73 -3.40 4.97 -1.02
N THR A 74 -2.45 5.90 -1.03
CA THR A 74 -1.20 5.81 -0.25
C THR A 74 -0.99 7.12 0.49
N SER A 75 -0.84 7.06 1.82
CA SER A 75 -0.60 8.23 2.68
C SER A 75 0.84 8.26 3.19
N TYR A 76 1.44 9.42 3.24
CA TYR A 76 2.73 9.69 3.86
C TYR A 76 2.68 11.03 4.60
N GLU A 77 2.72 11.01 5.93
CA GLU A 77 2.58 12.20 6.79
C GLU A 77 1.35 13.05 6.44
N GLY A 78 0.20 12.38 6.20
CA GLY A 78 -1.06 13.02 5.82
C GLY A 78 -1.12 13.54 4.38
N ASN A 79 -0.05 13.39 3.60
CA ASN A 79 -0.07 13.63 2.16
C ASN A 79 -0.53 12.36 1.44
N VAL A 80 -1.63 12.45 0.71
CA VAL A 80 -2.29 11.30 0.10
C VAL A 80 -2.09 11.30 -1.40
N LEU A 81 -1.55 10.20 -1.91
CA LEU A 81 -1.52 9.88 -3.34
C LEU A 81 -2.75 9.03 -3.68
N LEU A 82 -3.48 9.43 -4.71
CA LEU A 82 -4.47 8.60 -5.39
C LEU A 82 -3.89 8.16 -6.73
N SER A 83 -3.71 6.87 -6.93
CA SER A 83 -3.25 6.27 -8.20
C SER A 83 -4.21 5.20 -8.68
N GLY A 84 -4.16 4.87 -9.96
CA GLY A 84 -5.07 3.92 -10.59
C GLY A 84 -5.90 4.53 -11.71
N GLU A 85 -7.05 3.94 -11.98
CA GLU A 85 -7.94 4.35 -13.06
C GLU A 85 -9.31 4.76 -12.52
N ILE A 86 -9.92 5.73 -13.21
CA ILE A 86 -11.26 6.24 -12.90
C ILE A 86 -12.01 6.53 -14.21
N ASP A 87 -13.34 6.52 -14.14
CA ASP A 87 -14.23 6.59 -15.29
C ASP A 87 -14.36 7.97 -15.92
N SER A 88 -14.18 9.05 -15.14
CA SER A 88 -14.39 10.42 -15.62
C SER A 88 -13.63 11.47 -14.82
N GLU A 89 -13.40 12.63 -15.41
CA GLU A 89 -12.81 13.79 -14.71
C GLU A 89 -13.68 14.27 -13.54
N ALA A 90 -15.02 14.18 -13.66
CA ALA A 90 -15.93 14.52 -12.58
C ALA A 90 -15.74 13.55 -11.38
N SER A 91 -15.62 12.27 -11.65
CA SER A 91 -15.31 11.25 -10.63
C SER A 91 -13.92 11.47 -10.01
N LYS A 92 -12.93 11.84 -10.81
CA LYS A 92 -11.57 12.17 -10.35
C LYS A 92 -11.59 13.34 -9.37
N GLN A 93 -12.31 14.41 -9.67
CA GLN A 93 -12.47 15.55 -8.78
C GLN A 93 -13.21 15.15 -7.50
N LYS A 94 -14.30 14.39 -7.61
CA LYS A 94 -15.07 13.89 -6.47
C LYS A 94 -14.23 12.99 -5.55
N ALA A 95 -13.36 12.14 -6.10
CA ALA A 95 -12.43 11.33 -5.32
C ALA A 95 -11.48 12.20 -4.49
N THR A 96 -10.98 13.31 -5.07
CA THR A 96 -10.17 14.29 -4.34
C THR A 96 -10.92 14.90 -3.17
N GLU A 97 -12.17 15.34 -3.41
CA GLU A 97 -13.00 15.97 -2.37
C GLU A 97 -13.28 15.02 -1.21
N ILE A 98 -13.62 13.76 -1.51
CA ILE A 98 -13.86 12.72 -0.51
C ILE A 98 -12.62 12.52 0.38
N VAL A 99 -11.45 12.34 -0.22
CA VAL A 99 -10.23 12.09 0.54
C VAL A 99 -9.79 13.33 1.31
N LYS A 100 -9.94 14.53 0.71
CA LYS A 100 -9.62 15.79 1.37
C LYS A 100 -10.51 16.10 2.58
N SER A 101 -11.72 15.54 2.63
CA SER A 101 -12.65 15.72 3.77
C SER A 101 -12.28 14.86 4.99
N ILE A 102 -11.35 13.92 4.85
CA ILE A 102 -10.89 13.08 5.95
C ILE A 102 -9.97 13.92 6.86
N ASN A 103 -10.26 13.90 8.16
CA ASN A 103 -9.41 14.57 9.13
C ASN A 103 -7.95 14.10 9.00
N GLU A 104 -7.01 15.01 9.25
CA GLU A 104 -5.57 14.76 9.22
C GLU A 104 -4.97 14.56 7.80
N VAL A 105 -5.78 14.67 6.73
CA VAL A 105 -5.28 14.79 5.35
C VAL A 105 -4.81 16.22 5.11
N ASN A 106 -3.50 16.35 4.86
CA ASN A 106 -2.87 17.64 4.59
C ASN A 106 -3.02 18.04 3.11
N LYS A 107 -2.74 17.10 2.21
CA LYS A 107 -2.79 17.34 0.77
C LYS A 107 -3.13 16.06 0.02
N VAL A 108 -3.86 16.20 -1.09
CA VAL A 108 -4.17 15.11 -2.01
C VAL A 108 -3.45 15.35 -3.34
N TYR A 109 -2.66 14.37 -3.77
CA TYR A 109 -2.05 14.27 -5.09
C TYR A 109 -2.88 13.28 -5.89
N ASN A 110 -3.69 13.77 -6.81
CA ASN A 110 -4.59 12.95 -7.59
C ASN A 110 -4.01 12.64 -8.96
N GLU A 111 -3.34 11.49 -9.04
CA GLU A 111 -2.70 10.94 -10.24
C GLU A 111 -3.58 9.87 -10.92
N LEU A 112 -4.87 9.81 -10.59
CA LEU A 112 -5.81 8.92 -11.25
C LEU A 112 -5.87 9.21 -12.76
N ALA A 113 -5.77 8.17 -13.57
CA ALA A 113 -5.97 8.30 -15.01
C ALA A 113 -7.43 8.07 -15.38
N VAL A 114 -7.98 8.98 -16.19
CA VAL A 114 -9.34 8.82 -16.73
C VAL A 114 -9.27 7.87 -17.91
N GLN A 115 -9.47 6.60 -17.63
CA GLN A 115 -9.44 5.52 -18.63
C GLN A 115 -10.05 4.23 -18.08
N ALA A 116 -10.19 3.22 -18.93
CA ALA A 116 -10.60 1.88 -18.52
C ALA A 116 -9.58 1.24 -17.56
N ASN A 117 -10.06 0.40 -16.64
CA ASN A 117 -9.22 -0.29 -15.67
C ASN A 117 -8.13 -1.13 -16.34
N SER A 118 -6.94 -1.06 -15.78
CA SER A 118 -5.83 -1.92 -16.14
C SER A 118 -6.15 -3.40 -15.87
N SER A 119 -5.57 -4.28 -16.67
CA SER A 119 -5.71 -5.72 -16.48
C SER A 119 -5.05 -6.18 -15.17
N LEU A 120 -5.50 -7.30 -14.63
CA LEU A 120 -4.85 -7.91 -13.46
C LEU A 120 -3.37 -8.19 -13.72
N THR A 121 -3.01 -8.61 -14.93
CA THR A 121 -1.62 -8.85 -15.35
C THR A 121 -0.80 -7.56 -15.28
N THR A 122 -1.33 -6.43 -15.74
CA THR A 122 -0.66 -5.13 -15.64
C THR A 122 -0.37 -4.77 -14.19
N ARG A 123 -1.37 -4.89 -13.30
CA ARG A 123 -1.23 -4.59 -11.86
C ARG A 123 -0.22 -5.51 -11.17
N MET A 124 -0.18 -6.80 -11.55
CA MET A 124 0.83 -7.72 -11.06
C MET A 124 2.23 -7.32 -11.50
N ASN A 125 2.41 -6.91 -12.76
CA ASN A 125 3.68 -6.42 -13.27
C ASN A 125 4.12 -5.13 -12.53
N ASP A 126 3.20 -4.21 -12.25
CA ASP A 126 3.47 -3.00 -11.47
C ASP A 126 3.93 -3.34 -10.04
N SER A 127 3.27 -4.31 -9.40
CA SER A 127 3.67 -4.81 -8.07
C SER A 127 5.08 -5.42 -8.07
N ILE A 128 5.42 -6.19 -9.11
CA ILE A 128 6.76 -6.75 -9.30
C ILE A 128 7.76 -5.62 -9.53
N THR A 129 7.41 -4.63 -10.34
CA THR A 129 8.27 -3.47 -10.61
C THR A 129 8.50 -2.64 -9.35
N ALA A 130 7.46 -2.40 -8.54
CA ALA A 130 7.60 -1.74 -7.24
C ALA A 130 8.57 -2.51 -6.32
N SER A 131 8.50 -3.83 -6.32
CA SER A 131 9.41 -4.67 -5.54
C SER A 131 10.85 -4.57 -6.02
N LYS A 132 11.07 -4.53 -7.35
CA LYS A 132 12.41 -4.30 -7.95
C LYS A 132 12.95 -2.92 -7.59
N VAL A 133 12.12 -1.87 -7.62
CA VAL A 133 12.53 -0.52 -7.21
C VAL A 133 12.96 -0.52 -5.74
N ARG A 134 12.16 -1.13 -4.85
CA ARG A 134 12.53 -1.25 -3.42
C ARG A 134 13.86 -1.99 -3.23
N ALA A 135 14.07 -3.10 -3.94
CA ALA A 135 15.33 -3.85 -3.87
C ALA A 135 16.52 -3.01 -4.36
N ALA A 136 16.39 -2.29 -5.47
CA ALA A 136 17.44 -1.42 -5.99
C ALA A 136 17.76 -0.24 -5.05
N LEU A 137 16.76 0.29 -4.34
CA LEU A 137 16.98 1.33 -3.33
C LEU A 137 17.65 0.77 -2.08
N LEU A 138 17.32 -0.47 -1.65
CA LEU A 138 17.97 -1.13 -0.50
C LEU A 138 19.45 -1.40 -0.72
N ASP A 139 19.84 -1.70 -1.94
CA ASP A 139 21.25 -1.98 -2.29
C ASP A 139 22.12 -0.71 -2.22
N ASN A 140 21.50 0.47 -2.18
CA ASN A 140 22.21 1.74 -2.09
C ASN A 140 22.33 2.20 -0.63
N LYS A 141 23.59 2.22 -0.13
CA LYS A 141 23.90 2.61 1.26
C LYS A 141 23.62 4.09 1.59
N GLN A 142 23.38 4.93 0.58
CA GLN A 142 23.10 6.37 0.75
C GLN A 142 21.61 6.65 0.93
N VAL A 143 20.77 5.62 0.83
CA VAL A 143 19.31 5.76 0.89
C VAL A 143 18.76 5.01 2.10
N THR A 144 17.95 5.68 2.91
CA THR A 144 17.20 5.05 4.00
C THR A 144 15.81 4.65 3.51
N LEU A 145 15.67 3.43 2.99
CA LEU A 145 14.43 2.96 2.36
C LEU A 145 13.20 2.96 3.29
N THR A 146 13.39 2.79 4.59
CA THR A 146 12.30 2.77 5.57
C THR A 146 11.52 4.09 5.62
N SER A 147 12.11 5.17 5.12
CA SER A 147 11.49 6.50 5.05
C SER A 147 10.84 6.78 3.70
N ILE A 148 10.72 5.78 2.80
CA ILE A 148 10.20 5.98 1.44
C ILE A 148 9.12 4.95 1.14
N LYS A 149 7.94 5.40 0.74
CA LYS A 149 6.91 4.56 0.13
C LYS A 149 7.10 4.56 -1.39
N VAL A 150 7.08 3.37 -1.98
CA VAL A 150 7.19 3.16 -3.44
C VAL A 150 5.88 2.58 -3.94
N VAL A 151 5.25 3.28 -4.86
CA VAL A 151 4.05 2.84 -5.58
C VAL A 151 4.38 2.84 -7.07
N VAL A 152 3.98 1.79 -7.79
CA VAL A 152 4.05 1.77 -9.25
C VAL A 152 2.66 1.50 -9.79
N ASP A 153 2.24 2.33 -10.72
CA ASP A 153 0.98 2.21 -11.42
C ASP A 153 1.20 2.53 -12.90
N ARG A 154 0.88 1.57 -13.78
CA ARG A 154 1.09 1.67 -15.24
C ARG A 154 2.50 2.08 -15.62
N GLY A 155 3.50 1.54 -14.90
CA GLY A 155 4.91 1.87 -15.10
C GLY A 155 5.33 3.25 -14.57
N ILE A 156 4.43 4.06 -14.03
CA ILE A 156 4.80 5.31 -13.36
C ILE A 156 5.15 4.97 -11.90
N CYS A 157 6.36 5.31 -11.50
CA CYS A 157 6.85 5.09 -10.14
C CYS A 157 6.67 6.36 -9.30
N TYR A 158 5.81 6.30 -8.31
CA TYR A 158 5.59 7.35 -7.33
C TYR A 158 6.43 7.06 -6.09
N LEU A 159 7.15 8.06 -5.64
CA LEU A 159 8.01 8.01 -4.46
C LEU A 159 7.53 9.02 -3.43
N LEU A 160 7.14 8.56 -2.25
CA LEU A 160 6.68 9.41 -1.17
C LEU A 160 7.64 9.27 0.01
N GLY A 161 8.17 10.38 0.50
CA GLY A 161 9.14 10.34 1.60
C GLY A 161 9.62 11.73 2.01
N THR A 162 10.13 11.81 3.23
CA THR A 162 10.84 12.99 3.73
C THR A 162 12.34 12.77 3.56
N VAL A 163 12.93 13.40 2.54
CA VAL A 163 14.31 13.22 2.12
C VAL A 163 14.97 14.56 1.80
N THR A 164 16.29 14.59 1.80
CA THR A 164 17.04 15.75 1.30
C THR A 164 16.98 15.81 -0.23
N GLN A 165 17.27 16.98 -0.81
CA GLN A 165 17.32 17.13 -2.27
C GLN A 165 18.28 16.15 -2.94
N THR A 166 19.45 15.95 -2.35
CA THR A 166 20.46 15.00 -2.87
C THR A 166 19.94 13.55 -2.81
N GLU A 167 19.29 13.16 -1.71
CA GLU A 167 18.65 11.84 -1.62
C GLU A 167 17.55 11.68 -2.67
N ALA A 168 16.70 12.69 -2.87
CA ALA A 168 15.65 12.66 -3.88
C ALA A 168 16.19 12.42 -5.29
N GLU A 169 17.29 13.10 -5.66
CA GLU A 169 17.96 12.91 -6.95
C GLU A 169 18.51 11.48 -7.11
N ILE A 170 19.18 10.97 -6.07
CA ILE A 170 19.72 9.60 -6.07
C ILE A 170 18.59 8.58 -6.21
N ILE A 171 17.53 8.71 -5.39
CA ILE A 171 16.40 7.81 -5.37
C ILE A 171 15.68 7.79 -6.71
N SER A 172 15.40 8.96 -7.28
CA SER A 172 14.74 9.10 -8.58
C SER A 172 15.58 8.49 -9.70
N LYS A 173 16.91 8.71 -9.67
CA LYS A 173 17.84 8.14 -10.63
C LYS A 173 17.94 6.61 -10.53
N ILE A 174 17.87 6.04 -9.33
CA ILE A 174 17.84 4.59 -9.14
C ILE A 174 16.53 4.03 -9.68
N ALA A 175 15.41 4.60 -9.26
CA ALA A 175 14.08 4.15 -9.66
C ALA A 175 13.90 4.18 -11.18
N SER A 176 14.32 5.26 -11.85
CA SER A 176 14.20 5.41 -13.30
C SER A 176 14.96 4.37 -14.14
N ARG A 177 15.95 3.68 -13.54
CA ARG A 177 16.75 2.65 -14.21
C ARG A 177 16.18 1.25 -14.05
N VAL A 178 15.17 1.07 -13.24
CA VAL A 178 14.57 -0.24 -12.98
C VAL A 178 13.70 -0.66 -14.17
N PRO A 179 13.93 -1.85 -14.76
CA PRO A 179 13.12 -2.35 -15.86
C PRO A 179 11.65 -2.44 -15.47
N GLY A 180 10.79 -1.81 -16.26
CA GLY A 180 9.35 -1.67 -16.02
C GLY A 180 8.92 -0.28 -15.53
N VAL A 181 9.87 0.57 -15.11
CA VAL A 181 9.61 1.99 -14.82
C VAL A 181 9.72 2.81 -16.09
N VAL A 182 8.65 3.52 -16.42
CA VAL A 182 8.57 4.42 -17.60
C VAL A 182 8.79 5.86 -17.18
N GLN A 183 8.32 6.22 -15.97
CA GLN A 183 8.41 7.57 -15.41
C GLN A 183 8.54 7.50 -13.88
N VAL A 184 9.21 8.48 -13.28
CA VAL A 184 9.30 8.69 -11.84
C VAL A 184 8.75 10.06 -11.51
#